data_452e96d35804bbd07d83d6c6c4f26225
#
_entry.id   452e96d35804bbd07d83d6c6c4f26225
#
_cell.length_a   1.000
_cell.length_b   1.000
_cell.length_c   1.000
_cell.angle_alpha   90.00
_cell.angle_beta   90.00
_cell.angle_gamma   90.00
#
_symmetry.space_group_name_H-M   'P 1'
#
loop_
_entity.id
_entity.type
_entity.pdbx_description
1 polymer ?
#
loop_
_entity_poly.entity_id
_entity_poly.type
_entity_poly.pdbx_seq_one_letter_code
_entity_poly.pdbx_strand_id
1 'polypeptide(L)'
;MKKIFYGVAAFIVVLLIALYTLLFTSLGNNIVANFIQDKIKQSTGLDANITQFVLCFSSLDIEANLANMADLKLEGNLSLFKLGFDLDYIISLDKNYAKNLGLNLNQNLAFLGKINGKSSDFMIDGKGYLFGSNVLLDARVYNYSPIALNLSANDLQISELLALFGRGNLAKGTIDI
;
A
#
# COMPACT_ATOMS: atom_id res chain seq x y z
N MET A 1 9.40 24.70 -44.42
CA MET A 1 9.14 23.38 -43.79
C MET A 1 10.22 22.98 -42.78
N LYS A 2 11.52 23.02 -43.06
CA LYS A 2 12.59 22.61 -42.11
C LYS A 2 12.55 23.39 -40.76
N LYS A 3 12.32 24.71 -40.76
CA LYS A 3 12.26 25.53 -39.54
C LYS A 3 11.10 25.17 -38.61
N ILE A 4 9.93 24.80 -39.17
CA ILE A 4 8.76 24.35 -38.39
C ILE A 4 9.04 22.99 -37.74
N PHE A 5 9.69 22.10 -38.50
CA PHE A 5 10.08 20.78 -37.97
C PHE A 5 11.06 20.90 -36.78
N TYR A 6 12.07 21.75 -36.87
CA TYR A 6 13.00 22.00 -35.75
C TYR A 6 12.30 22.64 -34.55
N GLY A 7 11.33 23.54 -34.77
CA GLY A 7 10.53 24.13 -33.69
C GLY A 7 9.69 23.12 -32.96
N VAL A 8 9.01 22.22 -33.70
CA VAL A 8 8.21 21.14 -33.12
C VAL A 8 9.09 20.13 -32.35
N ALA A 9 10.23 19.75 -32.93
CA ALA A 9 11.17 18.85 -32.28
C ALA A 9 11.71 19.42 -30.96
N ALA A 10 12.11 20.71 -30.97
CA ALA A 10 12.57 21.41 -29.77
C ALA A 10 11.46 21.48 -28.71
N PHE A 11 10.24 21.80 -29.10
CA PHE A 11 9.10 21.81 -28.17
C PHE A 11 8.85 20.42 -27.51
N ILE A 12 8.89 19.34 -28.29
CA ILE A 12 8.75 17.96 -27.77
C ILE A 12 9.86 17.66 -26.76
N VAL A 13 11.11 18.02 -27.08
CA VAL A 13 12.24 17.76 -26.16
C VAL A 13 12.06 18.53 -24.85
N VAL A 14 11.66 19.80 -24.91
CA VAL A 14 11.39 20.62 -23.70
C VAL A 14 10.25 20.00 -22.88
N LEU A 15 9.19 19.55 -23.54
CA LEU A 15 8.06 18.89 -22.89
C LEU A 15 8.49 17.58 -22.18
N LEU A 16 9.32 16.77 -22.83
CA LEU A 16 9.85 15.53 -22.25
C LEU A 16 10.76 15.81 -21.05
N ILE A 17 11.61 16.83 -21.13
CA ILE A 17 12.45 17.24 -19.99
C ILE A 17 11.58 17.74 -18.84
N ALA A 18 10.57 18.57 -19.11
CA ALA A 18 9.65 19.05 -18.09
C ALA A 18 8.88 17.89 -17.42
N LEU A 19 8.39 16.94 -18.21
CA LEU A 19 7.70 15.75 -17.71
C LEU A 19 8.63 14.86 -16.86
N TYR A 20 9.87 14.66 -17.33
CA TYR A 20 10.88 13.92 -16.57
C TYR A 20 11.18 14.60 -15.22
N THR A 21 11.38 15.91 -15.25
CA THR A 21 11.64 16.70 -14.04
C THR A 21 10.45 16.63 -13.07
N LEU A 22 9.23 16.71 -13.60
CA LEU A 22 8.01 16.64 -12.79
C LEU A 22 7.83 15.27 -12.13
N LEU A 23 8.19 14.17 -12.79
CA LEU A 23 7.92 12.82 -12.29
C LEU A 23 9.09 12.23 -11.49
N PHE A 24 10.34 12.50 -11.84
CA PHE A 24 11.50 11.75 -11.37
C PHE A 24 12.54 12.57 -10.60
N THR A 25 12.22 13.80 -10.23
CA THR A 25 13.07 14.60 -9.35
C THR A 25 12.43 14.77 -7.96
N SER A 26 13.23 15.18 -6.99
CA SER A 26 12.73 15.43 -5.63
C SER A 26 11.61 16.48 -5.59
N LEU A 27 11.66 17.49 -6.46
CA LEU A 27 10.60 18.51 -6.56
C LEU A 27 9.30 17.88 -7.07
N GLY A 28 9.37 17.09 -8.14
CA GLY A 28 8.21 16.40 -8.69
C GLY A 28 7.66 15.34 -7.74
N ASN A 29 8.53 14.59 -7.11
CA ASN A 29 8.14 13.60 -6.11
C ASN A 29 7.37 14.23 -4.94
N ASN A 30 7.80 15.39 -4.45
CA ASN A 30 7.09 16.13 -3.40
C ASN A 30 5.70 16.61 -3.87
N ILE A 31 5.57 17.08 -5.11
CA ILE A 31 4.28 17.49 -5.69
C ILE A 31 3.33 16.29 -5.75
N VAL A 32 3.81 15.15 -6.24
CA VAL A 32 3.01 13.91 -6.34
C VAL A 32 2.63 13.40 -4.95
N ALA A 33 3.55 13.40 -3.99
CA ALA A 33 3.29 13.01 -2.61
C ALA A 33 2.17 13.86 -1.98
N ASN A 34 2.26 15.18 -2.09
CA ASN A 34 1.25 16.09 -1.58
C ASN A 34 -0.11 15.86 -2.25
N PHE A 35 -0.13 15.67 -3.57
CA PHE A 35 -1.37 15.35 -4.28
C PHE A 35 -2.01 14.04 -3.78
N ILE A 36 -1.21 13.00 -3.54
CA ILE A 36 -1.71 11.73 -2.98
C ILE A 36 -2.27 11.94 -1.57
N GLN A 37 -1.56 12.67 -0.70
CA GLN A 37 -2.03 12.99 0.66
C GLN A 37 -3.39 13.70 0.63
N ASP A 38 -3.53 14.73 -0.21
CA ASP A 38 -4.78 15.47 -0.38
C ASP A 38 -5.91 14.56 -0.88
N LYS A 39 -5.62 13.66 -1.82
CA LYS A 39 -6.60 12.70 -2.33
C LYS A 39 -7.04 11.68 -1.29
N ILE A 40 -6.13 11.16 -0.48
CA ILE A 40 -6.46 10.26 0.63
C ILE A 40 -7.36 11.00 1.61
N LYS A 41 -7.00 12.20 2.01
CA LYS A 41 -7.80 13.01 2.94
C LYS A 41 -9.20 13.29 2.40
N GLN A 42 -9.32 13.65 1.12
CA GLN A 42 -10.61 13.92 0.47
C GLN A 42 -11.49 12.67 0.36
N SER A 43 -10.91 11.50 0.10
CA SER A 43 -11.67 10.27 -0.15
C SER A 43 -12.01 9.50 1.12
N THR A 44 -11.14 9.55 2.13
CA THR A 44 -11.28 8.74 3.35
C THR A 44 -11.53 9.56 4.62
N GLY A 45 -11.29 10.87 4.58
CA GLY A 45 -11.26 11.74 5.77
C GLY A 45 -10.04 11.55 6.66
N LEU A 46 -9.11 10.66 6.31
CA LEU A 46 -7.92 10.36 7.09
C LEU A 46 -6.75 11.25 6.66
N ASP A 47 -6.00 11.74 7.63
CA ASP A 47 -4.75 12.44 7.37
C ASP A 47 -3.65 11.39 7.04
N ALA A 48 -3.11 11.47 5.84
CA ALA A 48 -1.93 10.70 5.45
C ALA A 48 -0.70 11.61 5.50
N ASN A 49 0.36 11.14 6.11
CA ASN A 49 1.66 11.80 6.10
C ASN A 49 2.65 10.92 5.34
N ILE A 50 2.96 11.29 4.10
CA ILE A 50 3.98 10.60 3.30
C ILE A 50 5.33 11.16 3.71
N THR A 51 6.11 10.36 4.42
CA THR A 51 7.44 10.73 4.93
C THR A 51 8.52 10.53 3.88
N GLN A 52 8.32 9.59 2.98
CA GLN A 52 9.20 9.34 1.85
C GLN A 52 8.36 9.01 0.61
N PHE A 53 8.71 9.63 -0.51
CA PHE A 53 8.16 9.30 -1.83
C PHE A 53 9.27 9.48 -2.86
N VAL A 54 9.72 8.38 -3.42
CA VAL A 54 10.76 8.36 -4.46
C VAL A 54 10.25 7.55 -5.64
N LEU A 55 9.88 8.25 -6.69
CA LEU A 55 9.52 7.64 -7.97
C LEU A 55 10.70 7.82 -8.93
N CYS A 56 11.24 6.71 -9.40
CA CYS A 56 12.24 6.65 -10.47
C CYS A 56 11.64 5.98 -11.71
N PHE A 57 12.40 5.98 -12.80
CA PHE A 57 11.94 5.39 -14.06
C PHE A 57 11.58 3.90 -13.94
N SER A 58 12.24 3.16 -13.05
CA SER A 58 12.07 1.71 -12.88
C SER A 58 11.81 1.28 -11.44
N SER A 59 11.66 2.22 -10.50
CA SER A 59 11.45 1.89 -9.09
C SER A 59 10.53 2.88 -8.39
N LEU A 60 9.89 2.41 -7.34
CA LEU A 60 9.05 3.17 -6.43
C LEU A 60 9.47 2.86 -5.00
N ASP A 61 9.52 3.88 -4.15
CA ASP A 61 9.71 3.73 -2.71
C ASP A 61 8.82 4.77 -2.01
N ILE A 62 7.90 4.28 -1.18
CA ILE A 62 6.94 5.08 -0.44
C ILE A 62 6.97 4.65 1.02
N GLU A 63 7.11 5.63 1.91
CA GLU A 63 6.82 5.46 3.33
C GLU A 63 5.77 6.48 3.74
N ALA A 64 4.73 6.00 4.40
CA ALA A 64 3.61 6.83 4.83
C ALA A 64 3.09 6.40 6.20
N ASN A 65 2.64 7.39 6.97
CA ASN A 65 1.89 7.18 8.20
C ASN A 65 0.45 7.66 7.98
N LEU A 66 -0.51 6.80 8.26
CA LEU A 66 -1.93 7.09 8.14
C LEU A 66 -2.50 7.47 9.50
N ALA A 67 -2.71 8.75 9.75
CA ALA A 67 -3.37 9.32 10.93
C ALA A 67 -2.81 8.82 12.27
N ASN A 68 -1.50 8.53 12.34
CA ASN A 68 -0.82 7.88 13.47
C ASN A 68 -1.39 6.50 13.84
N MET A 69 -2.12 5.87 12.92
CA MET A 69 -2.79 4.58 13.10
C MET A 69 -1.99 3.44 12.53
N ALA A 70 -1.55 3.64 11.30
CA ALA A 70 -0.86 2.62 10.53
C ALA A 70 0.33 3.22 9.79
N ASP A 71 1.40 2.46 9.74
CA ASP A 71 2.55 2.73 8.89
C ASP A 71 2.46 1.85 7.64
N LEU A 72 2.73 2.45 6.51
CA LEU A 72 2.81 1.79 5.21
C LEU A 72 4.22 2.00 4.65
N LYS A 73 4.86 0.91 4.26
CA LYS A 73 6.03 0.93 3.39
C LYS A 73 5.71 0.16 2.12
N LEU A 74 6.08 0.72 0.98
CA LEU A 74 5.89 0.13 -0.34
C LEU A 74 7.15 0.40 -1.16
N GLU A 75 7.85 -0.65 -1.58
CA GLU A 75 9.07 -0.51 -2.36
C GLU A 75 9.17 -1.57 -3.46
N GLY A 76 9.80 -1.26 -4.58
CA GLY A 76 10.05 -2.25 -5.63
C GLY A 76 10.17 -1.67 -7.03
N ASN A 77 9.92 -2.53 -8.01
CA ASN A 77 10.16 -2.24 -9.41
C ASN A 77 8.89 -1.83 -10.14
N LEU A 78 9.06 -0.87 -11.05
CA LEU A 78 8.04 -0.43 -11.98
C LEU A 78 8.51 -0.66 -13.42
N SER A 79 7.57 -0.97 -14.30
CA SER A 79 7.80 -1.02 -15.75
C SER A 79 6.81 -0.08 -16.44
N LEU A 80 7.20 1.18 -16.61
CA LEU A 80 6.32 2.21 -17.17
C LEU A 80 5.83 1.87 -18.59
N PHE A 81 6.67 1.24 -19.42
CA PHE A 81 6.27 0.84 -20.77
C PHE A 81 5.25 -0.30 -20.80
N LYS A 82 5.35 -1.24 -19.84
CA LYS A 82 4.43 -2.39 -19.73
C LYS A 82 3.30 -2.13 -18.75
N LEU A 83 3.29 -0.96 -18.10
CA LEU A 83 2.39 -0.60 -16.99
C LEU A 83 2.36 -1.68 -15.90
N GLY A 84 3.51 -2.32 -15.68
CA GLY A 84 3.69 -3.40 -14.73
C GLY A 84 4.40 -2.94 -13.47
N PHE A 85 4.20 -3.69 -12.39
CA PHE A 85 4.87 -3.46 -11.12
C PHE A 85 5.11 -4.77 -10.38
N ASP A 86 6.13 -4.77 -9.55
CA ASP A 86 6.49 -5.81 -8.59
C ASP A 86 6.99 -5.10 -7.33
N LEU A 87 6.10 -4.97 -6.36
CA LEU A 87 6.28 -4.15 -5.17
C LEU A 87 6.16 -5.00 -3.93
N ASP A 88 7.10 -4.87 -3.02
CA ASP A 88 6.99 -5.38 -1.66
C ASP A 88 6.26 -4.35 -0.79
N TYR A 89 5.39 -4.82 0.10
CA TYR A 89 4.70 -3.95 1.04
C TYR A 89 4.81 -4.42 2.47
N ILE A 90 4.82 -3.48 3.40
CA ILE A 90 4.65 -3.69 4.83
C ILE A 90 3.59 -2.71 5.32
N ILE A 91 2.56 -3.25 5.96
CA ILE A 91 1.53 -2.44 6.64
C ILE A 91 1.57 -2.83 8.10
N SER A 92 1.71 -1.87 9.01
CA SER A 92 1.60 -2.11 10.44
C SER A 92 0.53 -1.22 11.07
N LEU A 93 -0.28 -1.79 11.96
CA LEU A 93 -1.29 -1.08 12.73
C LEU A 93 -0.86 -1.03 14.19
N ASP A 94 -0.82 0.18 14.77
CA ASP A 94 -0.48 0.37 16.17
C ASP A 94 -1.58 -0.17 17.10
N LYS A 95 -1.19 -0.97 18.10
CA LYS A 95 -2.13 -1.58 19.06
C LYS A 95 -2.88 -0.55 19.90
N ASN A 96 -2.24 0.60 20.21
CA ASN A 96 -2.88 1.63 21.02
C ASN A 96 -3.99 2.31 20.23
N TYR A 97 -3.78 2.48 18.92
CA TYR A 97 -4.82 2.98 18.05
C TYR A 97 -5.96 1.96 17.89
N ALA A 98 -5.63 0.69 17.67
CA ALA A 98 -6.62 -0.38 17.61
C ALA A 98 -7.52 -0.39 18.87
N LYS A 99 -6.97 -0.07 20.04
CA LYS A 99 -7.73 0.06 21.28
C LYS A 99 -8.77 1.19 21.21
N ASN A 100 -8.48 2.29 20.53
CA ASN A 100 -9.44 3.39 20.35
C ASN A 100 -10.62 2.97 19.45
N LEU A 101 -10.41 1.95 18.60
CA LEU A 101 -11.45 1.33 17.79
C LEU A 101 -12.21 0.20 18.55
N GLY A 102 -11.92 0.01 19.83
CA GLY A 102 -12.49 -1.07 20.65
C GLY A 102 -11.82 -2.43 20.46
N LEU A 103 -10.67 -2.48 19.76
CA LEU A 103 -9.91 -3.69 19.51
C LEU A 103 -8.77 -3.80 20.53
N ASN A 104 -8.81 -4.80 21.40
CA ASN A 104 -7.75 -5.04 22.38
C ASN A 104 -6.69 -5.98 21.78
N LEU A 105 -5.71 -5.40 21.10
CA LEU A 105 -4.57 -6.13 20.56
C LEU A 105 -3.45 -6.26 21.60
N ASN A 106 -2.86 -7.43 21.70
CA ASN A 106 -1.70 -7.67 22.56
C ASN A 106 -0.41 -7.07 21.98
N GLN A 107 -0.33 -6.96 20.64
CA GLN A 107 0.81 -6.45 19.90
C GLN A 107 0.36 -5.65 18.67
N ASN A 108 1.27 -4.91 18.07
CA ASN A 108 1.01 -4.28 16.78
C ASN A 108 0.75 -5.36 15.73
N LEU A 109 -0.22 -5.12 14.85
CA LEU A 109 -0.44 -5.99 13.70
C LEU A 109 0.52 -5.57 12.58
N ALA A 110 1.11 -6.56 11.93
CA ALA A 110 1.91 -6.30 10.74
C ALA A 110 1.55 -7.32 9.66
N PHE A 111 1.33 -6.81 8.46
CA PHE A 111 1.21 -7.59 7.23
C PHE A 111 2.32 -7.19 6.28
N LEU A 112 2.97 -8.18 5.71
CA LEU A 112 4.01 -7.99 4.70
C LEU A 112 3.75 -8.93 3.53
N GLY A 113 4.04 -8.47 2.33
CA GLY A 113 3.78 -9.25 1.13
C GLY A 113 4.18 -8.53 -0.14
N LYS A 114 3.59 -8.97 -1.24
CA LYS A 114 3.87 -8.44 -2.56
C LYS A 114 2.60 -8.02 -3.28
N ILE A 115 2.75 -7.01 -4.12
CA ILE A 115 1.76 -6.60 -5.10
C ILE A 115 2.42 -6.68 -6.46
N ASN A 116 1.99 -7.59 -7.33
CA ASN A 116 2.60 -7.75 -8.65
C ASN A 116 1.54 -7.83 -9.74
N GLY A 117 1.89 -7.33 -10.91
CA GLY A 117 1.00 -7.37 -12.06
C GLY A 117 1.09 -6.15 -12.95
N LYS A 118 -0.06 -5.77 -13.50
CA LYS A 118 -0.24 -4.57 -14.32
C LYS A 118 -1.28 -3.66 -13.70
N SER A 119 -1.39 -2.42 -14.18
CA SER A 119 -2.25 -1.40 -13.58
C SER A 119 -3.71 -1.82 -13.34
N SER A 120 -4.26 -2.70 -14.16
CA SER A 120 -5.66 -3.16 -14.06
C SER A 120 -5.81 -4.64 -13.68
N ASP A 121 -4.74 -5.41 -13.67
CA ASP A 121 -4.74 -6.86 -13.40
C ASP A 121 -3.52 -7.19 -12.54
N PHE A 122 -3.74 -7.40 -11.25
CA PHE A 122 -2.67 -7.63 -10.30
C PHE A 122 -3.09 -8.57 -9.17
N MET A 123 -2.08 -9.15 -8.55
CA MET A 123 -2.20 -10.03 -7.40
C MET A 123 -1.59 -9.32 -6.18
N ILE A 124 -2.20 -9.56 -5.04
CA ILE A 124 -1.70 -9.15 -3.73
C ILE A 124 -1.56 -10.43 -2.93
N ASP A 125 -0.36 -10.76 -2.54
CA ASP A 125 -0.10 -11.81 -1.56
C ASP A 125 0.47 -11.20 -0.29
N GLY A 126 0.23 -11.83 0.84
CA GLY A 126 0.71 -11.32 2.10
C GLY A 126 0.64 -12.34 3.23
N LYS A 127 1.42 -12.06 4.24
CA LYS A 127 1.42 -12.80 5.50
C LYS A 127 1.51 -11.85 6.67
N GLY A 128 0.83 -12.20 7.75
CA GLY A 128 0.85 -11.46 8.99
C GLY A 128 0.71 -12.40 10.17
N TYR A 129 0.91 -11.86 11.36
CA TYR A 129 0.65 -12.58 12.61
C TYR A 129 -0.53 -11.92 13.30
N LEU A 130 -1.59 -12.69 13.51
CA LEU A 130 -2.84 -12.21 14.05
C LEU A 130 -3.47 -13.29 14.95
N PHE A 131 -3.96 -12.91 16.11
CA PHE A 131 -4.64 -13.81 17.07
C PHE A 131 -3.84 -15.07 17.40
N GLY A 132 -2.54 -14.92 17.62
CA GLY A 132 -1.67 -16.05 17.98
C GLY A 132 -1.27 -16.95 16.80
N SER A 133 -1.66 -16.59 15.57
CA SER A 133 -1.43 -17.43 14.40
C SER A 133 -0.88 -16.65 13.21
N ASN A 134 -0.25 -17.39 12.28
CA ASN A 134 0.12 -16.88 10.97
C ASN A 134 -1.13 -16.83 10.08
N VAL A 135 -1.38 -15.67 9.50
CA VAL A 135 -2.46 -15.42 8.55
C VAL A 135 -1.88 -15.16 7.18
N LEU A 136 -2.41 -15.82 6.17
CA LEU A 136 -2.05 -15.63 4.77
C LEU A 136 -3.18 -14.91 4.05
N LEU A 137 -2.82 -13.96 3.23
CA LEU A 137 -3.70 -13.19 2.35
C LEU A 137 -3.31 -13.47 0.89
N ASP A 138 -4.29 -13.79 0.07
CA ASP A 138 -4.16 -13.85 -1.38
C ASP A 138 -5.37 -13.15 -1.99
N ALA A 139 -5.12 -12.14 -2.80
CA ALA A 139 -6.17 -11.40 -3.46
C ALA A 139 -5.81 -11.17 -4.92
N ARG A 140 -6.83 -11.19 -5.76
CA ARG A 140 -6.70 -10.90 -7.19
C ARG A 140 -7.65 -9.79 -7.61
N VAL A 141 -7.09 -8.83 -8.32
CA VAL A 141 -7.83 -7.73 -8.93
C VAL A 141 -7.75 -7.88 -10.44
N TYR A 142 -8.88 -7.80 -11.11
CA TYR A 142 -8.98 -7.79 -12.56
C TYR A 142 -9.88 -6.65 -13.01
N ASN A 143 -9.41 -5.87 -13.96
CA ASN A 143 -10.10 -4.68 -14.48
C ASN A 143 -10.58 -3.75 -13.35
N TYR A 144 -9.67 -3.47 -12.38
CA TYR A 144 -9.90 -2.65 -11.18
C TYR A 144 -10.99 -3.17 -10.24
N SER A 145 -11.43 -4.42 -10.41
CA SER A 145 -12.43 -5.06 -9.54
C SER A 145 -11.81 -6.26 -8.83
N PRO A 146 -12.02 -6.41 -7.52
CA PRO A 146 -11.57 -7.61 -6.81
C PRO A 146 -12.39 -8.81 -7.30
N ILE A 147 -11.71 -9.86 -7.78
CA ILE A 147 -12.33 -11.08 -8.29
C ILE A 147 -12.12 -12.28 -7.39
N ALA A 148 -11.09 -12.23 -6.54
CA ALA A 148 -10.81 -13.25 -5.55
C ALA A 148 -10.20 -12.61 -4.30
N LEU A 149 -10.58 -13.11 -3.14
CA LEU A 149 -9.98 -12.78 -1.85
C LEU A 149 -9.99 -14.05 -1.01
N ASN A 150 -8.81 -14.57 -0.72
CA ASN A 150 -8.62 -15.70 0.16
C ASN A 150 -7.87 -15.24 1.40
N LEU A 151 -8.41 -15.55 2.54
CA LEU A 151 -7.75 -15.38 3.82
C LEU A 151 -7.68 -16.75 4.47
N SER A 152 -6.51 -17.19 4.89
CA SER A 152 -6.34 -18.46 5.55
C SER A 152 -5.47 -18.32 6.79
N ALA A 153 -5.81 -19.05 7.81
CA ALA A 153 -5.04 -19.13 9.05
C ALA A 153 -5.27 -20.49 9.71
N ASN A 154 -4.23 -21.02 10.33
CA ASN A 154 -4.30 -22.25 11.10
C ASN A 154 -4.08 -21.91 12.57
N ASP A 155 -4.80 -22.62 13.45
CA ASP A 155 -4.65 -22.48 14.90
C ASP A 155 -4.90 -21.07 15.46
N LEU A 156 -5.84 -20.31 14.87
CA LEU A 156 -6.27 -19.03 15.42
C LEU A 156 -6.76 -19.22 16.86
N GLN A 157 -6.19 -18.47 17.80
CA GLN A 157 -6.58 -18.59 19.22
C GLN A 157 -7.92 -17.89 19.46
N ILE A 158 -8.95 -18.66 19.81
CA ILE A 158 -10.30 -18.16 20.10
C ILE A 158 -10.28 -17.13 21.23
N SER A 159 -9.46 -17.35 22.25
CA SER A 159 -9.31 -16.41 23.37
C SER A 159 -8.80 -15.03 22.93
N GLU A 160 -7.85 -14.97 21.98
CA GLU A 160 -7.36 -13.71 21.43
C GLU A 160 -8.37 -13.05 20.50
N LEU A 161 -9.08 -13.84 19.70
CA LEU A 161 -10.18 -13.36 18.87
C LEU A 161 -11.29 -12.72 19.73
N LEU A 162 -11.69 -13.40 20.82
CA LEU A 162 -12.70 -12.89 21.75
C LEU A 162 -12.20 -11.70 22.58
N ALA A 163 -10.89 -11.62 22.83
CA ALA A 163 -10.30 -10.49 23.55
C ALA A 163 -10.49 -9.16 22.78
N LEU A 164 -10.57 -9.19 21.45
CA LEU A 164 -10.92 -8.01 20.65
C LEU A 164 -12.24 -7.36 21.12
N PHE A 165 -13.18 -8.18 21.55
CA PHE A 165 -14.50 -7.75 22.02
C PHE A 165 -14.59 -7.65 23.55
N GLY A 166 -13.44 -7.68 24.25
CA GLY A 166 -13.39 -7.67 25.71
C GLY A 166 -13.86 -8.99 26.37
N ARG A 167 -13.90 -10.10 25.62
CA ARG A 167 -14.46 -11.40 26.04
C ARG A 167 -13.45 -12.55 26.01
N GLY A 168 -12.16 -12.26 26.05
CA GLY A 168 -11.09 -13.28 25.91
C GLY A 168 -11.12 -14.43 26.91
N ASN A 169 -11.83 -14.29 28.05
CA ASN A 169 -11.93 -15.33 29.04
C ASN A 169 -13.10 -16.32 28.82
N LEU A 170 -13.96 -16.10 27.82
CA LEU A 170 -15.16 -16.90 27.61
C LEU A 170 -14.90 -18.26 26.96
N ALA A 171 -13.88 -18.39 26.15
CA ALA A 171 -13.53 -19.63 25.48
C ALA A 171 -12.03 -19.74 25.24
N LYS A 172 -11.55 -20.98 25.20
CA LYS A 172 -10.17 -21.34 24.81
C LYS A 172 -10.25 -22.41 23.73
N GLY A 173 -9.29 -22.42 22.84
CA GLY A 173 -9.19 -23.34 21.73
C GLY A 173 -8.61 -22.65 20.50
N THR A 174 -8.55 -23.38 19.41
CA THR A 174 -8.09 -22.88 18.11
C THR A 174 -9.15 -23.12 17.05
N ILE A 175 -9.08 -22.35 15.97
CA ILE A 175 -9.95 -22.47 14.79
C ILE A 175 -9.11 -22.28 13.54
N ASP A 176 -9.37 -23.07 12.52
CA ASP A 176 -8.79 -22.94 11.18
C ASP A 176 -9.80 -22.26 10.26
N ILE A 177 -9.28 -21.34 9.43
CA ILE A 177 -10.07 -20.58 8.46
C ILE A 177 -9.43 -20.71 7.08
#